data_f932b074997332fc0b24a99adb7f2d73
#
_entry.id   f932b074997332fc0b24a99adb7f2d73
#
_cell.length_a   1.000
_cell.length_b   1.000
_cell.length_c   1.000
_cell.angle_alpha   90.00
_cell.angle_beta   90.00
_cell.angle_gamma   90.00
#
_symmetry.space_group_name_H-M   'P 1'
#
loop_
_entity.id
_entity.type
_entity.pdbx_description
1 polymer ?
#
loop_
_entity_poly.entity_id
_entity_poly.type
_entity_poly.pdbx_seq_one_letter_code
_entity_poly.pdbx_strand_id
1 'polypeptide(L)'
;MTTQFLVVSYDISSNRRRYKVMKTLEGFGARAQFSVFECRLKPREIEELRRRLKKLITPEDSVRFYFLGAEDVKRIERLGDERVEEERIFILQ
;
A
#
# COMPACT_ATOMS: atom_id res chain seq x y z
N MET A 1 -12.03 9.51 -14.57
CA MET A 1 -12.09 9.57 -13.10
C MET A 1 -10.68 9.54 -12.52
N THR A 2 -10.39 10.43 -11.61
CA THR A 2 -9.06 10.55 -11.05
C THR A 2 -8.79 9.47 -10.01
N THR A 3 -7.52 9.11 -9.86
CA THR A 3 -7.10 8.20 -8.81
C THR A 3 -6.63 8.99 -7.60
N GLN A 4 -6.69 8.33 -6.46
CA GLN A 4 -6.20 8.85 -5.19
C GLN A 4 -4.94 8.09 -4.83
N PHE A 5 -3.89 8.81 -4.43
CA PHE A 5 -2.68 8.18 -3.92
C PHE A 5 -2.85 7.93 -2.43
N LEU A 6 -2.53 6.74 -2.01
CA LEU A 6 -2.58 6.41 -0.59
C LEU A 6 -1.47 5.45 -0.20
N VAL A 7 -1.07 5.59 1.04
CA VAL A 7 -0.10 4.69 1.67
C VAL A 7 -0.88 3.81 2.64
N VAL A 8 -0.68 2.51 2.53
CA VAL A 8 -1.33 1.55 3.42
C VAL A 8 -0.25 0.90 4.26
N SER A 9 -0.38 1.03 5.57
CA SER A 9 0.56 0.48 6.53
C SER A 9 -0.19 -0.48 7.44
N TYR A 10 0.43 -1.61 7.79
CA TYR A 10 -0.25 -2.57 8.67
C TYR A 10 0.70 -3.12 9.71
N ASP A 11 0.10 -3.52 10.84
CA ASP A 11 0.80 -4.13 11.96
C ASP A 11 -0.05 -5.32 12.40
N ILE A 12 0.39 -6.51 12.03
CA ILE A 12 -0.37 -7.76 12.22
C ILE A 12 0.55 -8.80 12.81
N SER A 13 0.20 -9.31 13.99
CA SER A 13 1.06 -10.26 14.69
C SER A 13 1.03 -11.68 14.11
N SER A 14 -0.11 -12.08 13.55
CA SER A 14 -0.23 -13.42 12.97
C SER A 14 0.48 -13.49 11.62
N ASN A 15 1.41 -14.43 11.47
CA ASN A 15 2.10 -14.63 10.20
C ASN A 15 1.14 -14.96 9.07
N ARG A 16 0.12 -15.77 9.35
CA ARG A 16 -0.85 -16.17 8.35
C ARG A 16 -1.69 -14.99 7.88
N ARG A 17 -2.22 -14.20 8.82
CA ARG A 17 -3.04 -13.06 8.45
C ARG A 17 -2.21 -12.00 7.76
N ARG A 18 -0.98 -11.77 8.23
CA ARG A 18 -0.08 -10.80 7.61
C ARG A 18 0.20 -11.16 6.16
N TYR A 19 0.43 -12.44 5.89
CA TYR A 19 0.68 -12.90 4.53
C TYR A 19 -0.53 -12.63 3.63
N LYS A 20 -1.73 -12.91 4.12
CA LYS A 20 -2.94 -12.69 3.34
C LYS A 20 -3.18 -11.21 3.05
N VAL A 21 -2.90 -10.35 4.03
CA VAL A 21 -3.02 -8.91 3.84
C VAL A 21 -2.00 -8.44 2.80
N MET A 22 -0.77 -8.90 2.90
CA MET A 22 0.27 -8.56 1.95
C MET A 22 -0.11 -8.98 0.53
N LYS A 23 -0.59 -10.21 0.36
CA LYS A 23 -0.99 -10.71 -0.95
C LYS A 23 -2.15 -9.90 -1.53
N THR A 24 -3.10 -9.51 -0.68
CA THR A 24 -4.21 -8.68 -1.13
C THR A 24 -3.70 -7.33 -1.61
N LEU A 25 -2.83 -6.69 -0.83
CA LEU A 25 -2.30 -5.38 -1.19
C LEU A 25 -1.47 -5.41 -2.47
N GLU A 26 -0.80 -6.53 -2.74
CA GLU A 26 -0.05 -6.67 -4.00
C GLU A 26 -0.93 -6.52 -5.22
N GLY A 27 -2.21 -6.82 -5.10
CA GLY A 27 -3.17 -6.63 -6.19
C GLY A 27 -3.64 -5.20 -6.36
N PHE A 28 -3.28 -4.31 -5.43
CA PHE A 28 -3.75 -2.92 -5.45
C PHE A 28 -2.63 -1.88 -5.54
N GLY A 29 -1.40 -2.26 -5.24
CA GLY A 29 -0.32 -1.29 -5.27
C GLY A 29 1.05 -1.93 -5.19
N ALA A 30 2.06 -1.10 -4.96
CA ALA A 30 3.46 -1.51 -4.91
C ALA A 30 3.98 -1.50 -3.48
N ARG A 31 4.72 -2.53 -3.12
CA ARG A 31 5.29 -2.66 -1.79
C ARG A 31 6.48 -1.70 -1.65
N ALA A 32 6.38 -0.80 -0.68
CA ALA A 32 7.45 0.17 -0.41
C ALA A 32 8.40 -0.35 0.66
N GLN A 33 7.84 -0.99 1.69
CA GLN A 33 8.60 -1.63 2.76
C GLN A 33 7.80 -2.85 3.21
N PHE A 34 8.34 -3.62 4.16
CA PHE A 34 7.72 -4.88 4.57
C PHE A 34 6.22 -4.78 4.80
N SER A 35 5.77 -3.79 5.53
CA SER A 35 4.37 -3.63 5.87
C SER A 35 3.81 -2.30 5.37
N VAL A 36 4.37 -1.77 4.27
CA VAL A 36 3.93 -0.49 3.71
C VAL A 36 3.77 -0.64 2.21
N PHE A 37 2.60 -0.25 1.70
CA PHE A 37 2.28 -0.26 0.28
C PHE A 37 1.89 1.13 -0.18
N GLU A 38 2.24 1.46 -1.41
CA GLU A 38 1.83 2.70 -2.07
C GLU A 38 0.87 2.33 -3.20
N CYS A 39 -0.29 2.99 -3.21
CA CYS A 39 -1.36 2.64 -4.13
C CYS A 39 -1.90 3.89 -4.82
N ARG A 40 -2.33 3.72 -6.08
CA ARG A 40 -3.08 4.75 -6.82
C ARG A 40 -4.39 4.11 -7.22
N LEU A 41 -5.47 4.49 -6.55
CA LEU A 41 -6.73 3.79 -6.68
C LEU A 41 -7.88 4.75 -6.95
N LYS A 42 -8.85 4.26 -7.71
CA LYS A 42 -10.12 4.94 -7.89
C LYS A 42 -10.97 4.73 -6.64
N PRO A 43 -11.95 5.59 -6.38
CA PRO A 43 -12.79 5.44 -5.19
C PRO A 43 -13.37 4.04 -5.02
N ARG A 44 -13.82 3.44 -6.12
CA ARG A 44 -14.38 2.09 -6.09
C ARG A 44 -13.36 1.06 -5.63
N GLU A 45 -12.13 1.22 -6.09
CA GLU A 45 -11.05 0.30 -5.73
C GLU A 45 -10.66 0.43 -4.27
N ILE A 46 -10.72 1.66 -3.73
CA ILE A 46 -10.45 1.89 -2.32
C ILE A 46 -11.49 1.18 -1.46
N GLU A 47 -12.76 1.28 -1.84
CA GLU A 47 -13.83 0.60 -1.12
C GLU A 47 -13.65 -0.93 -1.16
N GLU A 48 -13.27 -1.44 -2.32
CA GLU A 48 -13.02 -2.88 -2.48
C GLU A 48 -11.87 -3.33 -1.59
N LEU A 49 -10.79 -2.54 -1.55
CA LEU A 49 -9.64 -2.86 -0.72
C LEU A 49 -10.03 -2.87 0.76
N ARG A 50 -10.78 -1.84 1.20
CA ARG A 50 -11.25 -1.80 2.58
C ARG A 50 -12.06 -3.05 2.94
N ARG A 51 -12.96 -3.41 2.06
CA ARG A 51 -13.84 -4.55 2.27
C ARG A 51 -13.03 -5.84 2.42
N ARG A 52 -12.06 -6.04 1.54
CA ARG A 52 -11.24 -7.25 1.59
C ARG A 52 -10.39 -7.30 2.85
N LEU A 53 -9.76 -6.18 3.20
CA LEU A 53 -8.90 -6.15 4.37
C LEU A 53 -9.68 -6.35 5.67
N LYS A 54 -10.88 -5.79 5.75
CA LYS A 54 -11.73 -5.97 6.94
C LYS A 54 -12.03 -7.44 7.21
N LYS A 55 -12.15 -8.24 6.15
CA LYS A 55 -12.44 -9.66 6.31
C LYS A 55 -11.25 -10.46 6.79
N LEU A 56 -10.05 -9.93 6.59
CA LEU A 56 -8.82 -10.67 6.89
C LEU A 56 -8.28 -10.40 8.28
N ILE A 57 -8.59 -9.25 8.86
CA ILE A 57 -7.98 -8.82 10.11
C ILE A 57 -8.89 -9.09 11.30
N THR A 58 -8.29 -9.06 12.49
CA THR A 58 -9.00 -9.17 13.75
C THR A 58 -8.89 -7.86 14.51
N PRO A 59 -9.66 -7.67 15.61
CA PRO A 59 -9.61 -6.40 16.35
C PRO A 59 -8.23 -6.05 16.90
N GLU A 60 -7.35 -7.02 17.06
CA GLU A 60 -5.99 -6.74 17.56
C GLU A 60 -5.03 -6.29 16.47
N ASP A 61 -5.44 -6.42 15.22
CA ASP A 61 -4.62 -6.00 14.08
C ASP A 61 -4.85 -4.53 13.77
N SER A 62 -3.88 -3.91 13.08
CA SER A 62 -3.97 -2.51 12.70
C SER A 62 -3.66 -2.36 11.21
N VAL A 63 -4.52 -1.64 10.49
CA VAL A 63 -4.28 -1.25 9.11
C VAL A 63 -4.60 0.23 8.99
N ARG A 64 -3.66 1.00 8.46
CA ARG A 64 -3.81 2.45 8.34
C ARG A 64 -3.76 2.87 6.89
N PHE A 65 -4.66 3.77 6.52
CA PHE A 65 -4.72 4.36 5.19
C PHE A 65 -4.36 5.83 5.32
N TYR A 66 -3.29 6.24 4.64
CA TYR A 66 -2.88 7.64 4.60
C TYR A 66 -3.13 8.16 3.19
N PHE A 67 -4.02 9.13 3.07
CA PHE A 67 -4.37 9.69 1.77
C PHE A 67 -3.54 10.95 1.52
N LEU A 68 -2.83 10.97 0.40
CA LEU A 68 -1.96 12.08 0.05
C LEU A 68 -2.50 12.81 -1.17
N GLY A 69 -2.54 14.14 -1.09
CA GLY A 69 -2.90 14.97 -2.24
C GLY A 69 -1.78 15.02 -3.25
N ALA A 70 -2.08 15.52 -4.44
CA ALA A 70 -1.10 15.57 -5.53
C ALA A 70 0.18 16.31 -5.14
N GLU A 71 0.06 17.39 -4.38
CA GLU A 71 1.23 18.15 -3.96
C GLU A 71 2.08 17.40 -2.96
N ASP A 72 1.45 16.61 -2.09
CA ASP A 72 2.19 15.81 -1.12
C ASP A 72 2.95 14.69 -1.81
N VAL A 73 2.37 14.10 -2.84
CA VAL A 73 3.02 13.03 -3.60
C VAL A 73 4.31 13.53 -4.23
N LYS A 74 4.31 14.76 -4.73
CA LYS A 74 5.49 15.37 -5.34
C LYS A 74 6.62 15.57 -4.34
N ARG A 75 6.31 15.58 -3.05
CA ARG A 75 7.28 15.83 -2.00
C ARG A 75 7.79 14.54 -1.35
N ILE A 76 7.39 13.38 -1.84
CA ILE A 76 7.92 12.11 -1.34
C ILE A 76 9.37 11.99 -1.73
N GLU A 77 10.23 11.75 -0.76
CA GLU A 77 11.66 11.59 -0.97
C GLU A 77 12.10 10.23 -0.47
N ARG A 78 13.09 9.66 -1.13
CA ARG A 78 13.67 8.40 -0.72
C ARG A 78 15.15 8.54 -0.56
N LEU A 79 15.66 7.99 0.52
CA LEU A 79 17.09 7.93 0.78
C LEU A 79 17.46 6.46 0.97
N GLY A 80 18.48 6.01 0.27
CA GLY A 80 18.90 4.62 0.34
C GLY A 80 18.02 3.73 -0.50
N ASP A 81 18.01 2.43 -0.19
CA ASP A 81 17.18 1.42 -0.85
C ASP A 81 17.36 1.39 -2.37
N GLU A 82 18.58 1.12 -2.79
CA GLU A 82 18.92 1.04 -4.22
C GLU A 82 18.06 0.02 -4.97
N ARG A 83 17.68 -1.04 -4.30
CA ARG A 83 16.87 -2.08 -4.92
C ARG A 83 15.52 -1.51 -5.40
N VAL A 84 14.92 -0.62 -4.63
CA VAL A 84 13.67 0.01 -5.03
C VAL A 84 13.89 0.92 -6.22
N GLU A 85 15.00 1.65 -6.23
CA GLU A 85 15.35 2.51 -7.36
C GLU A 85 15.53 1.69 -8.64
N GLU A 86 16.20 0.55 -8.54
CA GLU A 86 16.38 -0.32 -9.69
C GLU A 86 15.06 -0.81 -10.24
N GLU A 87 14.15 -1.22 -9.38
CA GLU A 87 12.82 -1.66 -9.80
C GLU A 87 12.06 -0.55 -10.50
N ARG A 88 12.16 0.67 -10.01
CA ARG A 88 11.55 1.82 -10.64
C ARG A 88 12.07 2.04 -12.04
N ILE A 89 13.38 1.95 -12.20
CA ILE A 89 14.00 2.14 -13.51
C ILE A 89 13.44 1.14 -14.50
N PHE A 90 13.30 -0.11 -14.10
CA PHE A 90 12.72 -1.13 -14.95
C PHE A 90 11.28 -0.83 -15.34
N ILE A 91 10.48 -0.38 -14.39
CA ILE A 91 9.09 -0.08 -14.62
C ILE A 91 8.93 1.08 -15.60
N LEU A 92 9.81 2.06 -15.51
CA LEU A 92 9.73 3.24 -16.37
C LEU A 92 10.22 3.00 -17.77
N GLN A 93 10.94 1.94 -17.99
CA GLN A 93 11.42 1.57 -19.32
C GLN A 93 10.34 0.85 -20.12
#